data_ba10afa97787d88da84652e30ad65a82
#
_entry.id   ba10afa97787d88da84652e30ad65a82
#
_cell.length_a   1.000
_cell.length_b   1.000
_cell.length_c   1.000
_cell.angle_alpha   90.00
_cell.angle_beta   90.00
_cell.angle_gamma   90.00
#
_symmetry.space_group_name_H-M   'P 1'
#
loop_
_entity.id
_entity.type
_entity.pdbx_description
1 polymer ?
#
loop_
_entity_poly.entity_id
_entity_poly.type
_entity_poly.pdbx_seq_one_letter_code
_entity_poly.pdbx_strand_id
1 'polypeptide(L)'
;MVDPTSGPHGMMTGDRKDRNAFPWQALAMAGTLVLAGAGRADAQGAVDPNVVPRATALVREGRRMDATALLGHYLATAPGDGRAWFHLGQLYLLGSRDWHVTGHTGEPSGLLLLDLSAVALDQALQLNIDSSIVFRGMVDMDRDLIALERDGWEAVRNRRLATERFRMPDYLLELGVNLLGSCPANGVIVTGSDLETVAVWYASVERGVRKDVLPLVPKLYATDSWYRNQMALAFDVDRSWPVQRALVKVAERRPLCLTPFAERAAAPLPEWRPMRLVIAGGAHVTLTDDVLTVTSLLRELRNHGSVWSEGARAIYAQAAKENILLCRGIIAVLGEPVPPACGQ
;
A
#
# COMPACT_ATOMS: atom_id res chain seq x y z
N MET A 1 27.72 -12.51 -58.57
CA MET A 1 28.64 -11.57 -59.21
C MET A 1 28.28 -10.18 -58.75
N VAL A 2 29.28 -9.54 -58.23
CA VAL A 2 29.43 -8.14 -57.81
C VAL A 2 29.12 -7.88 -56.32
N ASP A 3 30.22 -7.74 -55.69
CA ASP A 3 30.59 -7.41 -54.30
C ASP A 3 30.63 -5.88 -54.09
N PRO A 4 30.92 -5.44 -52.91
CA PRO A 4 30.37 -4.33 -52.16
C PRO A 4 31.27 -3.11 -52.20
N THR A 5 30.88 -2.04 -51.57
CA THR A 5 31.79 -1.13 -50.83
C THR A 5 31.07 0.12 -50.32
N SER A 6 31.43 0.39 -49.16
CA SER A 6 31.92 1.61 -48.48
C SER A 6 30.92 2.37 -47.62
N GLY A 7 31.24 2.37 -46.31
CA GLY A 7 30.75 3.32 -45.33
C GLY A 7 31.26 4.75 -45.55
N PRO A 8 30.96 5.69 -44.73
CA PRO A 8 31.81 5.87 -43.54
C PRO A 8 31.10 6.38 -42.25
N HIS A 9 31.67 6.04 -41.15
CA HIS A 9 31.90 6.74 -39.91
C HIS A 9 31.29 8.11 -39.69
N GLY A 10 30.44 8.22 -38.66
CA GLY A 10 30.12 9.44 -37.97
C GLY A 10 30.18 9.23 -36.46
N MET A 11 31.38 9.24 -35.90
CA MET A 11 31.61 9.36 -34.46
C MET A 11 31.07 10.72 -34.00
N MET A 12 29.99 10.78 -33.25
CA MET A 12 29.65 11.89 -32.39
C MET A 12 29.87 11.48 -30.94
N THR A 13 31.05 11.72 -30.45
CA THR A 13 31.41 11.78 -29.04
C THR A 13 30.71 12.97 -28.42
N GLY A 14 29.50 12.78 -27.92
CA GLY A 14 28.82 13.73 -27.05
C GLY A 14 29.31 13.55 -25.63
N ASP A 15 30.19 14.42 -25.21
CA ASP A 15 30.69 14.61 -23.85
C ASP A 15 29.51 14.96 -22.92
N ARG A 16 28.87 13.94 -22.35
CA ARG A 16 27.89 14.11 -21.27
C ARG A 16 28.65 14.26 -19.97
N LYS A 17 28.95 15.52 -19.62
CA LYS A 17 29.39 15.93 -18.29
C LYS A 17 28.44 15.30 -17.25
N ASP A 18 28.92 14.29 -16.54
CA ASP A 18 28.36 13.79 -15.30
C ASP A 18 28.29 14.89 -14.24
N ARG A 19 27.16 15.60 -14.22
CA ARG A 19 26.80 16.51 -13.12
C ARG A 19 25.66 15.84 -12.37
N ASN A 20 25.97 14.92 -11.50
CA ASN A 20 25.14 14.51 -10.34
C ASN A 20 25.72 13.25 -9.69
N ALA A 21 27.03 13.25 -9.44
CA ALA A 21 27.58 12.32 -8.46
C ALA A 21 27.14 12.80 -7.07
N PHE A 22 26.03 12.31 -6.59
CA PHE A 22 25.55 12.53 -5.23
C PHE A 22 26.50 11.81 -4.25
N PRO A 23 26.98 12.45 -3.20
CA PRO A 23 27.90 11.82 -2.25
C PRO A 23 27.13 10.81 -1.38
N TRP A 24 27.03 9.58 -1.86
CA TRP A 24 26.42 8.43 -1.16
C TRP A 24 27.04 8.17 0.23
N GLN A 25 28.25 8.67 0.47
CA GLN A 25 28.94 8.57 1.76
C GLN A 25 28.24 9.32 2.89
N ALA A 26 27.43 10.33 2.62
CA ALA A 26 26.68 11.06 3.64
C ALA A 26 25.43 10.32 4.13
N LEU A 27 24.82 9.48 3.28
CA LEU A 27 23.64 8.68 3.63
C LEU A 27 24.00 7.38 4.39
N ALA A 28 25.16 6.78 4.07
CA ALA A 28 25.68 5.61 4.79
C ALA A 28 26.09 5.96 6.24
N MET A 29 26.54 7.18 6.49
CA MET A 29 26.91 7.63 7.85
C MET A 29 25.70 7.90 8.74
N ALA A 30 24.53 8.25 8.21
CA ALA A 30 23.32 8.43 9.00
C ALA A 30 22.76 7.08 9.52
N GLY A 31 22.90 6.00 8.75
CA GLY A 31 22.46 4.67 9.15
C GLY A 31 23.36 4.00 10.22
N THR A 32 24.66 4.29 10.20
CA THR A 32 25.62 3.66 11.12
C THR A 32 25.68 4.34 12.50
N LEU A 33 25.30 5.62 12.60
CA LEU A 33 25.28 6.37 13.86
C LEU A 33 24.08 6.00 14.77
N VAL A 34 22.99 5.45 14.22
CA VAL A 34 21.80 5.08 14.98
C VAL A 34 22.02 3.78 15.81
N LEU A 35 22.92 2.89 15.38
CA LEU A 35 23.17 1.63 16.08
C LEU A 35 24.17 1.72 17.25
N ALA A 36 24.95 2.82 17.34
CA ALA A 36 25.94 3.01 18.41
C ALA A 36 25.41 3.76 19.65
N GLY A 37 24.15 4.20 19.66
CA GLY A 37 23.57 5.09 20.66
C GLY A 37 22.77 4.44 21.78
N ALA A 38 22.80 3.12 21.97
CA ALA A 38 22.03 2.43 23.01
C ALA A 38 22.54 2.65 24.46
N GLY A 39 23.21 3.73 24.75
CA GLY A 39 23.79 3.96 26.05
C GLY A 39 23.99 5.42 26.46
N ARG A 40 22.97 6.29 26.31
CA ARG A 40 22.92 7.57 27.03
C ARG A 40 21.48 8.11 27.05
N ALA A 41 20.79 7.88 28.13
CA ALA A 41 19.40 8.31 28.36
C ALA A 41 19.23 9.81 28.72
N ASP A 42 20.25 10.66 28.66
CA ASP A 42 20.20 12.01 29.23
C ASP A 42 20.41 13.17 28.27
N ALA A 43 20.39 12.96 26.96
CA ALA A 43 20.46 14.05 25.99
C ALA A 43 19.33 13.95 24.95
N GLN A 44 18.08 13.89 25.42
CA GLN A 44 16.93 14.11 24.52
C GLN A 44 16.92 15.61 24.20
N GLY A 45 17.42 15.97 23.01
CA GLY A 45 17.25 17.31 22.47
C GLY A 45 15.77 17.70 22.50
N ALA A 46 15.48 18.96 22.81
CA ALA A 46 14.11 19.45 22.87
C ALA A 46 13.43 19.20 21.52
N VAL A 47 12.22 18.60 21.56
CA VAL A 47 11.42 18.37 20.36
C VAL A 47 11.10 19.72 19.72
N ASP A 48 11.52 19.92 18.45
CA ASP A 48 11.14 21.10 17.65
C ASP A 48 9.76 20.87 17.02
N PRO A 49 8.68 21.49 17.50
CA PRO A 49 7.35 21.30 16.96
C PRO A 49 7.21 21.75 15.50
N ASN A 50 8.16 22.53 14.99
CA ASN A 50 8.12 23.08 13.63
C ASN A 50 8.86 22.23 12.60
N VAL A 51 9.61 21.21 12.99
CA VAL A 51 10.40 20.41 12.04
C VAL A 51 9.53 19.70 11.01
N VAL A 52 8.45 19.04 11.46
CA VAL A 52 7.50 18.35 10.58
C VAL A 52 6.73 19.31 9.66
N PRO A 53 6.14 20.42 10.15
CA PRO A 53 5.57 21.45 9.28
C PRO A 53 6.54 21.98 8.22
N ARG A 54 7.82 22.24 8.57
CA ARG A 54 8.85 22.68 7.64
C ARG A 54 9.18 21.62 6.59
N ALA A 55 9.34 20.37 6.99
CA ALA A 55 9.54 19.26 6.05
C ALA A 55 8.34 19.12 5.10
N THR A 56 7.11 19.24 5.61
CA THR A 56 5.90 19.22 4.79
C THR A 56 5.85 20.36 3.78
N ALA A 57 6.27 21.56 4.16
CA ALA A 57 6.36 22.70 3.24
C ALA A 57 7.37 22.42 2.11
N LEU A 58 8.56 21.88 2.42
CA LEU A 58 9.56 21.50 1.41
C LEU A 58 9.00 20.45 0.43
N VAL A 59 8.23 19.47 0.91
CA VAL A 59 7.59 18.49 0.03
C VAL A 59 6.60 19.14 -0.93
N ARG A 60 5.79 20.11 -0.46
CA ARG A 60 4.84 20.86 -1.31
C ARG A 60 5.54 21.70 -2.37
N GLU A 61 6.75 22.16 -2.08
CA GLU A 61 7.64 22.86 -3.02
C GLU A 61 8.36 21.91 -4.00
N GLY A 62 8.12 20.60 -3.93
CA GLY A 62 8.82 19.60 -4.73
C GLY A 62 10.23 19.26 -4.23
N ARG A 63 10.65 19.77 -3.09
CA ARG A 63 11.99 19.64 -2.49
C ARG A 63 12.06 18.48 -1.50
N ARG A 64 11.67 17.27 -1.95
CA ARG A 64 11.59 16.08 -1.08
C ARG A 64 12.94 15.70 -0.47
N MET A 65 14.03 15.80 -1.24
CA MET A 65 15.37 15.48 -0.73
C MET A 65 15.78 16.39 0.42
N ASP A 66 15.44 17.68 0.34
CA ASP A 66 15.70 18.63 1.41
C ASP A 66 14.86 18.34 2.66
N ALA A 67 13.61 17.92 2.47
CA ALA A 67 12.74 17.47 3.57
C ALA A 67 13.31 16.23 4.26
N THR A 68 13.79 15.25 3.48
CA THR A 68 14.42 14.03 4.00
C THR A 68 15.69 14.35 4.78
N ALA A 69 16.56 15.21 4.24
CA ALA A 69 17.78 15.66 4.90
C ALA A 69 17.47 16.42 6.19
N LEU A 70 16.48 17.31 6.18
CA LEU A 70 16.04 18.07 7.35
C LEU A 70 15.61 17.13 8.50
N LEU A 71 14.72 16.16 8.20
CA LEU A 71 14.26 15.21 9.21
C LEU A 71 15.37 14.29 9.69
N GLY A 72 16.21 13.78 8.80
CA GLY A 72 17.33 12.91 9.17
C GLY A 72 18.34 13.62 10.07
N HIS A 73 18.68 14.89 9.77
CA HIS A 73 19.57 15.69 10.60
C HIS A 73 18.96 16.00 11.98
N TYR A 74 17.69 16.35 12.01
CA TYR A 74 16.96 16.59 13.25
C TYR A 74 16.92 15.35 14.14
N LEU A 75 16.60 14.17 13.57
CA LEU A 75 16.51 12.92 14.31
C LEU A 75 17.85 12.43 14.88
N ALA A 76 18.98 12.87 14.32
CA ALA A 76 20.29 12.61 14.89
C ALA A 76 20.47 13.28 16.27
N THR A 77 19.75 14.39 16.54
CA THR A 77 19.79 15.12 17.82
C THR A 77 18.56 14.88 18.70
N ALA A 78 17.43 14.49 18.09
CA ALA A 78 16.15 14.25 18.78
C ALA A 78 15.55 12.89 18.37
N PRO A 79 16.21 11.74 18.67
CA PRO A 79 15.77 10.42 18.23
C PRO A 79 14.45 9.98 18.88
N GLY A 80 13.97 10.65 19.93
CA GLY A 80 12.69 10.36 20.59
C GLY A 80 11.46 10.96 19.89
N ASP A 81 11.61 11.72 18.79
CA ASP A 81 10.46 12.28 18.07
C ASP A 81 9.84 11.27 17.08
N GLY A 82 8.86 10.52 17.57
CA GLY A 82 8.15 9.52 16.76
C GLY A 82 7.44 10.11 15.53
N ARG A 83 6.96 11.36 15.60
CA ARG A 83 6.31 12.03 14.46
C ARG A 83 7.30 12.32 13.35
N ALA A 84 8.49 12.78 13.70
CA ALA A 84 9.55 13.01 12.72
C ALA A 84 9.99 11.69 12.05
N TRP A 85 10.12 10.59 12.82
CA TRP A 85 10.37 9.25 12.29
C TRP A 85 9.27 8.79 11.32
N PHE A 86 8.02 8.98 11.68
CA PHE A 86 6.88 8.65 10.80
C PHE A 86 6.95 9.38 9.47
N HIS A 87 7.15 10.70 9.49
CA HIS A 87 7.24 11.47 8.26
C HIS A 87 8.49 11.12 7.43
N LEU A 88 9.62 10.83 8.06
CA LEU A 88 10.81 10.35 7.37
C LEU A 88 10.54 9.00 6.66
N GLY A 89 9.86 8.08 7.34
CA GLY A 89 9.45 6.81 6.75
C GLY A 89 8.53 6.98 5.53
N GLN A 90 7.57 7.90 5.60
CA GLN A 90 6.71 8.24 4.46
C GLN A 90 7.51 8.80 3.28
N LEU A 91 8.50 9.67 3.53
CA LEU A 91 9.33 10.25 2.47
C LEU A 91 10.18 9.18 1.75
N TYR A 92 10.74 8.23 2.49
CA TYR A 92 11.46 7.10 1.90
C TYR A 92 10.55 6.20 1.07
N LEU A 93 9.33 5.91 1.56
CA LEU A 93 8.34 5.12 0.81
C LEU A 93 7.95 5.79 -0.50
N LEU A 94 7.66 7.09 -0.47
CA LEU A 94 7.37 7.87 -1.67
C LEU A 94 8.57 7.90 -2.63
N GLY A 95 9.78 8.03 -2.11
CA GLY A 95 11.00 7.97 -2.90
C GLY A 95 11.16 6.65 -3.63
N SER A 96 10.91 5.53 -2.95
CA SER A 96 10.95 4.19 -3.57
C SER A 96 9.94 4.05 -4.71
N ARG A 97 8.71 4.53 -4.51
CA ARG A 97 7.65 4.50 -5.54
C ARG A 97 8.00 5.34 -6.77
N ASP A 98 8.62 6.50 -6.58
CA ASP A 98 9.08 7.31 -7.71
C ASP A 98 10.17 6.58 -8.52
N TRP A 99 11.09 5.90 -7.86
CA TRP A 99 12.10 5.06 -8.52
C TRP A 99 11.44 3.96 -9.34
N HIS A 100 10.46 3.28 -8.76
CA HIS A 100 9.71 2.23 -9.44
C HIS A 100 9.01 2.74 -10.70
N VAL A 101 8.29 3.86 -10.60
CA VAL A 101 7.53 4.44 -11.73
C VAL A 101 8.45 5.00 -12.84
N THR A 102 9.64 5.49 -12.49
CA THR A 102 10.60 6.03 -13.47
C THR A 102 11.39 4.97 -14.24
N GLY A 103 11.15 3.70 -13.99
CA GLY A 103 11.78 2.58 -14.70
C GLY A 103 13.14 2.16 -14.14
N HIS A 104 13.48 2.61 -12.95
CA HIS A 104 14.67 2.16 -12.20
C HIS A 104 14.36 0.96 -11.29
N THR A 105 13.41 0.13 -11.70
CA THR A 105 12.96 -1.05 -10.98
C THR A 105 14.08 -2.07 -10.78
N GLY A 106 14.12 -2.64 -9.58
CA GLY A 106 15.14 -3.64 -9.23
C GLY A 106 16.52 -3.07 -8.94
N GLU A 107 16.72 -1.74 -9.05
CA GLU A 107 17.98 -1.15 -8.62
C GLU A 107 18.11 -1.15 -7.09
N PRO A 108 19.35 -1.33 -6.57
CA PRO A 108 19.58 -1.37 -5.12
C PRO A 108 19.04 -0.16 -4.35
N SER A 109 18.97 0.99 -5.00
CA SER A 109 18.46 2.23 -4.41
C SER A 109 16.98 2.22 -4.08
N GLY A 110 16.12 1.60 -4.92
CA GLY A 110 14.69 1.47 -4.64
C GLY A 110 14.43 0.56 -3.43
N LEU A 111 15.08 -0.59 -3.37
CA LEU A 111 15.01 -1.50 -2.24
C LEU A 111 15.61 -0.89 -0.97
N LEU A 112 16.73 -0.16 -1.10
CA LEU A 112 17.32 0.55 0.03
C LEU A 112 16.36 1.57 0.63
N LEU A 113 15.62 2.33 -0.20
CA LEU A 113 14.61 3.27 0.30
C LEU A 113 13.46 2.57 1.02
N LEU A 114 13.04 1.37 0.57
CA LEU A 114 12.07 0.55 1.30
C LEU A 114 12.63 0.07 2.66
N ASP A 115 13.90 -0.30 2.72
CA ASP A 115 14.53 -0.71 3.97
C ASP A 115 14.67 0.48 4.95
N LEU A 116 15.06 1.66 4.47
CA LEU A 116 15.09 2.88 5.27
C LEU A 116 13.69 3.29 5.74
N SER A 117 12.68 3.15 4.88
CA SER A 117 11.28 3.37 5.25
C SER A 117 10.82 2.43 6.35
N ALA A 118 11.13 1.12 6.22
CA ALA A 118 10.81 0.14 7.25
C ALA A 118 11.40 0.52 8.61
N VAL A 119 12.71 0.82 8.64
CA VAL A 119 13.41 1.21 9.87
C VAL A 119 12.78 2.46 10.49
N ALA A 120 12.52 3.49 9.71
CA ALA A 120 11.94 4.73 10.22
C ALA A 120 10.51 4.54 10.76
N LEU A 121 9.68 3.74 10.07
CA LEU A 121 8.32 3.43 10.52
C LEU A 121 8.31 2.51 11.73
N ASP A 122 9.23 1.55 11.83
CA ASP A 122 9.38 0.70 13.01
C ASP A 122 9.83 1.51 14.24
N GLN A 123 10.71 2.51 14.08
CA GLN A 123 11.06 3.46 15.14
C GLN A 123 9.84 4.30 15.57
N ALA A 124 9.05 4.80 14.62
CA ALA A 124 7.83 5.53 14.93
C ALA A 124 6.83 4.67 15.73
N LEU A 125 6.67 3.38 15.37
CA LEU A 125 5.84 2.41 16.10
C LEU A 125 6.33 2.19 17.52
N GLN A 126 7.64 2.03 17.73
CA GLN A 126 8.24 1.91 19.07
C GLN A 126 7.99 3.15 19.93
N LEU A 127 7.81 4.31 19.30
CA LEU A 127 7.46 5.58 19.93
C LEU A 127 5.94 5.84 19.97
N ASN A 128 5.13 4.79 19.81
CA ASN A 128 3.66 4.80 19.89
C ASN A 128 2.97 5.69 18.83
N ILE A 129 3.52 5.78 17.62
CA ILE A 129 2.87 6.43 16.49
C ILE A 129 2.11 5.39 15.66
N ASP A 130 0.90 5.06 16.07
CA ASP A 130 0.04 4.04 15.44
C ASP A 130 -0.23 4.30 13.95
N SER A 131 -0.20 5.58 13.52
CA SER A 131 -0.30 5.94 12.11
C SER A 131 0.71 5.22 11.22
N SER A 132 1.83 4.77 11.78
CA SER A 132 2.89 4.05 11.05
C SER A 132 2.47 2.64 10.61
N ILE A 133 1.48 2.03 11.25
CA ILE A 133 1.08 0.62 11.02
C ILE A 133 0.75 0.36 9.54
N VAL A 134 -0.15 1.14 8.95
CA VAL A 134 -0.58 0.94 7.57
C VAL A 134 0.56 1.26 6.59
N PHE A 135 1.33 2.33 6.84
CA PHE A 135 2.49 2.66 6.01
C PHE A 135 3.58 1.59 6.08
N ARG A 136 3.76 0.95 7.24
CA ARG A 136 4.68 -0.17 7.38
C ARG A 136 4.20 -1.40 6.57
N GLY A 137 2.89 -1.64 6.55
CA GLY A 137 2.28 -2.64 5.67
C GLY A 137 2.46 -2.32 4.19
N MET A 138 2.38 -1.03 3.80
CA MET A 138 2.65 -0.59 2.43
C MET A 138 4.09 -0.87 1.99
N VAL A 139 5.07 -0.77 2.88
CA VAL A 139 6.48 -1.13 2.56
C VAL A 139 6.57 -2.59 2.14
N ASP A 140 5.92 -3.50 2.86
CA ASP A 140 5.93 -4.91 2.51
C ASP A 140 5.14 -5.18 1.23
N MET A 141 4.02 -4.48 1.01
CA MET A 141 3.29 -4.51 -0.26
C MET A 141 4.16 -4.04 -1.44
N ASP A 142 4.89 -2.94 -1.31
CA ASP A 142 5.76 -2.42 -2.37
C ASP A 142 6.92 -3.40 -2.67
N ARG A 143 7.46 -4.10 -1.66
CA ARG A 143 8.41 -5.22 -1.88
C ARG A 143 7.77 -6.39 -2.64
N ASP A 144 6.50 -6.67 -2.37
CA ASP A 144 5.76 -7.69 -3.11
C ASP A 144 5.48 -7.26 -4.55
N LEU A 145 5.21 -5.98 -4.80
CA LEU A 145 5.04 -5.45 -6.16
C LEU A 145 6.32 -5.58 -6.99
N ILE A 146 7.48 -5.31 -6.41
CA ILE A 146 8.78 -5.54 -7.07
C ILE A 146 8.98 -7.03 -7.38
N ALA A 147 8.62 -7.92 -6.45
CA ALA A 147 8.68 -9.35 -6.70
C ALA A 147 7.65 -9.81 -7.74
N LEU A 148 6.44 -9.22 -7.74
CA LEU A 148 5.39 -9.48 -8.73
C LEU A 148 5.86 -9.13 -10.14
N GLU A 149 6.53 -8.01 -10.29
CA GLU A 149 7.09 -7.58 -11.58
C GLU A 149 8.10 -8.60 -12.12
N ARG A 150 9.01 -9.04 -11.26
CA ARG A 150 10.10 -9.95 -11.66
C ARG A 150 9.62 -11.39 -11.84
N ASP A 151 8.81 -11.90 -10.93
CA ASP A 151 8.55 -13.33 -10.77
C ASP A 151 7.09 -13.71 -11.10
N GLY A 152 6.18 -12.72 -11.27
CA GLY A 152 4.77 -12.92 -11.54
C GLY A 152 3.91 -13.31 -10.33
N TRP A 153 2.59 -13.37 -10.52
CA TRP A 153 1.60 -13.63 -9.46
C TRP A 153 1.79 -14.96 -8.75
N GLU A 154 2.04 -16.04 -9.49
CA GLU A 154 2.17 -17.38 -8.92
C GLU A 154 3.35 -17.47 -7.95
N ALA A 155 4.48 -16.85 -8.30
CA ALA A 155 5.65 -16.83 -7.44
C ALA A 155 5.41 -16.03 -6.16
N VAL A 156 4.78 -14.86 -6.27
CA VAL A 156 4.46 -14.01 -5.10
C VAL A 156 3.49 -14.72 -4.16
N ARG A 157 2.43 -15.34 -4.67
CA ARG A 157 1.41 -16.05 -3.88
C ARG A 157 1.92 -17.34 -3.23
N ASN A 158 2.91 -17.99 -3.82
CA ASN A 158 3.47 -19.24 -3.33
C ASN A 158 4.77 -19.05 -2.57
N ARG A 159 5.28 -17.80 -2.49
CA ARG A 159 6.48 -17.49 -1.75
C ARG A 159 6.28 -17.79 -0.26
N ARG A 160 7.22 -18.53 0.33
CA ARG A 160 7.27 -18.65 1.79
C ARG A 160 7.63 -17.29 2.36
N LEU A 161 6.82 -16.81 3.31
CA LEU A 161 7.07 -15.56 4.00
C LEU A 161 8.43 -15.62 4.72
N ALA A 162 9.25 -14.60 4.54
CA ALA A 162 10.41 -14.40 5.38
C ALA A 162 9.92 -14.12 6.81
N THR A 163 10.63 -14.67 7.81
CA THR A 163 10.29 -14.53 9.23
C THR A 163 10.35 -13.08 9.74
N GLU A 164 10.95 -12.18 8.97
CA GLU A 164 11.22 -10.79 9.33
C GLU A 164 10.18 -9.78 8.81
N ARG A 165 9.06 -10.25 8.23
CA ARG A 165 8.02 -9.33 7.76
C ARG A 165 7.23 -8.73 8.92
N PHE A 166 6.75 -7.51 8.71
CA PHE A 166 5.91 -6.82 9.67
C PHE A 166 4.61 -7.60 9.92
N ARG A 167 4.33 -7.87 11.19
CA ARG A 167 3.08 -8.51 11.58
C ARG A 167 2.01 -7.44 11.77
N MET A 168 1.07 -7.40 10.84
CA MET A 168 -0.10 -6.54 10.96
C MET A 168 -0.94 -6.89 12.20
N PRO A 169 -1.52 -5.89 12.89
CA PRO A 169 -2.47 -6.12 13.97
C PRO A 169 -3.62 -7.04 13.55
N ASP A 170 -4.08 -7.88 14.48
CA ASP A 170 -5.10 -8.90 14.19
C ASP A 170 -6.41 -8.30 13.67
N TYR A 171 -6.79 -7.08 14.08
CA TYR A 171 -8.00 -6.42 13.58
C TYR A 171 -7.90 -5.99 12.11
N LEU A 172 -6.71 -5.68 11.61
CA LEU A 172 -6.49 -5.37 10.18
C LEU A 172 -6.46 -6.64 9.34
N LEU A 173 -5.89 -7.73 9.86
CA LEU A 173 -6.02 -9.04 9.22
C LEU A 173 -7.50 -9.47 9.15
N GLU A 174 -8.25 -9.32 10.25
CA GLU A 174 -9.69 -9.61 10.32
C GLU A 174 -10.47 -8.80 9.29
N LEU A 175 -10.17 -7.51 9.13
CA LEU A 175 -10.77 -6.67 8.09
C LEU A 175 -10.49 -7.22 6.68
N GLY A 176 -9.23 -7.55 6.37
CA GLY A 176 -8.84 -8.10 5.08
C GLY A 176 -9.52 -9.45 4.78
N VAL A 177 -9.61 -10.34 5.78
CA VAL A 177 -10.33 -11.62 5.69
C VAL A 177 -11.82 -11.39 5.40
N ASN A 178 -12.46 -10.47 6.10
CA ASN A 178 -13.87 -10.14 5.93
C ASN A 178 -14.16 -9.53 4.54
N LEU A 179 -13.30 -8.65 4.05
CA LEU A 179 -13.43 -8.07 2.70
C LEU A 179 -13.28 -9.15 1.62
N LEU A 180 -12.25 -10.00 1.72
CA LEU A 180 -12.02 -11.11 0.79
C LEU A 180 -13.15 -12.15 0.86
N GLY A 181 -13.60 -12.51 2.06
CA GLY A 181 -14.71 -13.44 2.28
C GLY A 181 -16.05 -12.90 1.79
N SER A 182 -16.18 -11.59 1.60
CA SER A 182 -17.37 -10.96 1.02
C SER A 182 -17.39 -11.00 -0.51
N CYS A 183 -16.27 -11.30 -1.15
CA CYS A 183 -16.18 -11.41 -2.60
C CYS A 183 -16.46 -12.85 -3.06
N PRO A 184 -17.30 -13.08 -4.08
CA PRO A 184 -17.54 -14.40 -4.65
C PRO A 184 -16.27 -15.11 -5.10
N ALA A 185 -16.36 -16.43 -5.25
CA ALA A 185 -15.24 -17.26 -5.69
C ALA A 185 -14.67 -16.82 -7.04
N ASN A 186 -13.35 -16.90 -7.17
CA ASN A 186 -12.60 -16.47 -8.36
C ASN A 186 -12.81 -15.01 -8.74
N GLY A 187 -13.23 -14.18 -7.78
CA GLY A 187 -13.49 -12.76 -8.01
C GLY A 187 -12.23 -11.91 -8.17
N VAL A 188 -12.46 -10.66 -8.56
CA VAL A 188 -11.47 -9.58 -8.50
C VAL A 188 -11.97 -8.55 -7.50
N ILE A 189 -11.19 -8.27 -6.46
CA ILE A 189 -11.53 -7.27 -5.45
C ILE A 189 -10.79 -5.96 -5.71
N VAL A 190 -11.55 -4.90 -5.97
CA VAL A 190 -11.06 -3.56 -6.26
C VAL A 190 -11.10 -2.75 -4.99
N THR A 191 -9.95 -2.27 -4.54
CA THR A 191 -9.82 -1.49 -3.30
C THR A 191 -9.84 0.00 -3.55
N GLY A 192 -10.43 0.79 -2.63
CA GLY A 192 -10.62 2.23 -2.78
C GLY A 192 -9.76 3.08 -1.85
N SER A 193 -9.43 2.59 -0.66
CA SER A 193 -8.60 3.30 0.32
C SER A 193 -7.30 2.55 0.60
N ASP A 194 -6.30 3.27 1.14
CA ASP A 194 -5.03 2.68 1.52
C ASP A 194 -5.20 1.59 2.59
N LEU A 195 -6.10 1.81 3.56
CA LEU A 195 -6.40 0.84 4.61
C LEU A 195 -7.00 -0.46 4.05
N GLU A 196 -7.99 -0.35 3.15
CA GLU A 196 -8.56 -1.52 2.48
C GLU A 196 -7.51 -2.24 1.64
N THR A 197 -6.69 -1.49 0.92
CA THR A 197 -5.62 -2.03 0.08
C THR A 197 -4.63 -2.85 0.89
N VAL A 198 -4.10 -2.28 1.97
CA VAL A 198 -3.11 -2.97 2.82
C VAL A 198 -3.73 -4.17 3.52
N ALA A 199 -4.96 -4.06 4.05
CA ALA A 199 -5.65 -5.16 4.72
C ALA A 199 -5.93 -6.33 3.77
N VAL A 200 -6.46 -6.04 2.57
CA VAL A 200 -6.73 -7.05 1.53
C VAL A 200 -5.44 -7.68 1.02
N TRP A 201 -4.40 -6.87 0.75
CA TRP A 201 -3.11 -7.37 0.27
C TRP A 201 -2.46 -8.29 1.30
N TYR A 202 -2.37 -7.85 2.56
CA TYR A 202 -1.80 -8.64 3.64
C TYR A 202 -2.53 -9.97 3.82
N ALA A 203 -3.87 -9.96 3.86
CA ALA A 203 -4.65 -11.19 4.01
C ALA A 203 -4.49 -12.12 2.80
N SER A 204 -4.57 -11.61 1.57
CA SER A 204 -4.52 -12.42 0.35
C SER A 204 -3.10 -12.90 0.02
N VAL A 205 -2.14 -11.98 -0.05
CA VAL A 205 -0.80 -12.25 -0.56
C VAL A 205 0.09 -12.83 0.54
N GLU A 206 0.10 -12.21 1.72
CA GLU A 206 1.00 -12.63 2.78
C GLU A 206 0.45 -13.77 3.62
N ARG A 207 -0.86 -13.80 3.88
CA ARG A 207 -1.49 -14.85 4.70
C ARG A 207 -2.14 -15.95 3.88
N GLY A 208 -2.22 -15.78 2.56
CA GLY A 208 -2.76 -16.79 1.64
C GLY A 208 -4.26 -17.04 1.78
N VAL A 209 -5.00 -16.06 2.34
CA VAL A 209 -6.46 -16.14 2.47
C VAL A 209 -7.10 -15.88 1.11
N ARG A 210 -8.06 -16.72 0.71
CA ARG A 210 -8.82 -16.57 -0.53
C ARG A 210 -7.91 -16.30 -1.74
N LYS A 211 -6.95 -17.18 -1.97
CA LYS A 211 -6.03 -17.12 -3.13
C LYS A 211 -6.76 -17.12 -4.48
N ASP A 212 -8.01 -17.51 -4.52
CA ASP A 212 -8.89 -17.47 -5.69
C ASP A 212 -9.33 -16.03 -6.04
N VAL A 213 -9.32 -15.10 -5.07
CA VAL A 213 -9.68 -13.70 -5.26
C VAL A 213 -8.43 -12.87 -5.55
N LEU A 214 -8.43 -12.11 -6.66
CA LEU A 214 -7.30 -11.25 -7.06
C LEU A 214 -7.51 -9.82 -6.57
N PRO A 215 -6.60 -9.26 -5.76
CA PRO A 215 -6.67 -7.85 -5.39
C PRO A 215 -6.24 -6.95 -6.55
N LEU A 216 -7.01 -5.90 -6.81
CA LEU A 216 -6.67 -4.85 -7.76
C LEU A 216 -6.68 -3.48 -7.09
N VAL A 217 -5.60 -2.73 -7.30
CA VAL A 217 -5.43 -1.34 -6.88
C VAL A 217 -5.54 -0.44 -8.12
N PRO A 218 -6.68 0.26 -8.35
CA PRO A 218 -6.89 1.02 -9.58
C PRO A 218 -5.85 2.10 -9.82
N LYS A 219 -5.40 2.77 -8.77
CA LYS A 219 -4.35 3.79 -8.85
C LYS A 219 -3.05 3.22 -9.39
N LEU A 220 -2.59 2.07 -8.88
CA LEU A 220 -1.39 1.42 -9.38
C LEU A 220 -1.57 0.95 -10.82
N TYR A 221 -2.73 0.39 -11.17
CA TYR A 221 -3.01 0.02 -12.57
C TYR A 221 -2.90 1.21 -13.52
N ALA A 222 -3.31 2.39 -13.10
CA ALA A 222 -3.25 3.60 -13.92
C ALA A 222 -1.83 4.18 -14.02
N THR A 223 -1.04 4.16 -12.94
CA THR A 223 0.22 4.90 -12.84
C THR A 223 1.47 4.03 -12.99
N ASP A 224 1.38 2.74 -12.66
CA ASP A 224 2.48 1.79 -12.70
C ASP A 224 2.34 0.85 -13.90
N SER A 225 3.21 0.99 -14.88
CA SER A 225 3.19 0.19 -16.11
C SER A 225 3.49 -1.29 -15.87
N TRP A 226 4.32 -1.60 -14.88
CA TRP A 226 4.70 -2.96 -14.53
C TRP A 226 3.55 -3.69 -13.85
N TYR A 227 2.97 -3.08 -12.83
CA TYR A 227 1.78 -3.59 -12.17
C TYR A 227 0.64 -3.81 -13.18
N ARG A 228 0.39 -2.82 -14.04
CA ARG A 228 -0.62 -2.94 -15.12
C ARG A 228 -0.36 -4.12 -16.03
N ASN A 229 0.90 -4.34 -16.46
CA ASN A 229 1.25 -5.48 -17.32
C ASN A 229 0.96 -6.81 -16.65
N GLN A 230 1.32 -6.97 -15.36
CA GLN A 230 1.06 -8.18 -14.60
C GLN A 230 -0.44 -8.42 -14.38
N MET A 231 -1.19 -7.36 -14.10
CA MET A 231 -2.65 -7.46 -13.96
C MET A 231 -3.34 -7.76 -15.29
N ALA A 232 -2.91 -7.13 -16.39
CA ALA A 232 -3.43 -7.41 -17.71
C ALA A 232 -3.21 -8.89 -18.11
N LEU A 233 -2.05 -9.43 -17.77
CA LEU A 233 -1.73 -10.85 -17.98
C LEU A 233 -2.64 -11.76 -17.14
N ALA A 234 -2.82 -11.44 -15.85
CA ALA A 234 -3.68 -12.21 -14.94
C ALA A 234 -5.17 -12.15 -15.33
N PHE A 235 -5.58 -11.11 -16.01
CA PHE A 235 -6.95 -10.88 -16.48
C PHE A 235 -7.19 -11.34 -17.92
N ASP A 236 -6.13 -11.65 -18.64
CA ASP A 236 -6.19 -11.94 -20.09
C ASP A 236 -6.87 -10.80 -20.86
N VAL A 237 -6.33 -9.58 -20.69
CA VAL A 237 -6.77 -8.36 -21.36
C VAL A 237 -5.57 -7.61 -21.96
N ASP A 238 -5.85 -6.69 -22.88
CA ASP A 238 -4.81 -5.86 -23.47
C ASP A 238 -4.23 -4.88 -22.43
N ARG A 239 -2.90 -4.88 -22.30
CA ARG A 239 -2.15 -4.03 -21.38
C ARG A 239 -2.27 -2.51 -21.65
N SER A 240 -2.70 -2.13 -22.85
CA SER A 240 -2.91 -0.73 -23.22
C SER A 240 -4.26 -0.19 -22.72
N TRP A 241 -5.16 -1.06 -22.25
CA TRP A 241 -6.48 -0.63 -21.84
C TRP A 241 -6.43 0.14 -20.51
N PRO A 242 -7.24 1.21 -20.39
CA PRO A 242 -7.47 1.85 -19.10
C PRO A 242 -8.20 0.87 -18.16
N VAL A 243 -8.05 1.09 -16.87
CA VAL A 243 -8.58 0.19 -15.82
C VAL A 243 -10.08 -0.08 -15.98
N GLN A 244 -10.86 0.93 -16.34
CA GLN A 244 -12.31 0.82 -16.53
C GLN A 244 -12.65 -0.20 -17.61
N ARG A 245 -12.00 -0.11 -18.76
CA ARG A 245 -12.22 -1.04 -19.89
C ARG A 245 -11.76 -2.45 -19.53
N ALA A 246 -10.62 -2.57 -18.89
CA ALA A 246 -10.11 -3.86 -18.44
C ALA A 246 -11.08 -4.54 -17.47
N LEU A 247 -11.59 -3.82 -16.46
CA LEU A 247 -12.53 -4.35 -15.48
C LEU A 247 -13.88 -4.74 -16.08
N VAL A 248 -14.43 -3.93 -17.00
CA VAL A 248 -15.66 -4.30 -17.72
C VAL A 248 -15.47 -5.63 -18.46
N LYS A 249 -14.33 -5.82 -19.12
CA LYS A 249 -14.04 -7.08 -19.82
C LYS A 249 -13.85 -8.25 -18.87
N VAL A 250 -13.21 -8.03 -17.74
CA VAL A 250 -13.06 -9.05 -16.67
C VAL A 250 -14.43 -9.47 -16.14
N ALA A 251 -15.34 -8.51 -15.94
CA ALA A 251 -16.68 -8.75 -15.44
C ALA A 251 -17.54 -9.70 -16.30
N GLU A 252 -17.23 -9.85 -17.58
CA GLU A 252 -17.90 -10.83 -18.45
C GLU A 252 -17.62 -12.29 -18.05
N ARG A 253 -16.51 -12.53 -17.34
CA ARG A 253 -16.01 -13.88 -17.02
C ARG A 253 -15.86 -14.15 -15.54
N ARG A 254 -15.74 -13.13 -14.71
CA ARG A 254 -15.45 -13.21 -13.29
C ARG A 254 -16.26 -12.19 -12.50
N PRO A 255 -16.64 -12.47 -11.24
CA PRO A 255 -17.25 -11.44 -10.41
C PRO A 255 -16.24 -10.34 -10.09
N LEU A 256 -16.71 -9.09 -10.16
CA LEU A 256 -16.00 -7.94 -9.62
C LEU A 256 -16.59 -7.55 -8.29
N CYS A 257 -15.74 -7.22 -7.33
CA CYS A 257 -16.12 -6.76 -6.00
C CYS A 257 -15.50 -5.39 -5.75
N LEU A 258 -16.31 -4.40 -5.40
CA LEU A 258 -15.81 -3.11 -4.94
C LEU A 258 -15.86 -3.07 -3.42
N THR A 259 -14.76 -2.70 -2.80
CA THR A 259 -14.72 -2.41 -1.37
C THR A 259 -15.50 -1.12 -1.07
N PRO A 260 -15.89 -0.85 0.19
CA PRO A 260 -16.76 0.27 0.54
C PRO A 260 -16.30 1.65 0.08
N PHE A 261 -14.99 1.90 -0.01
CA PHE A 261 -14.44 3.16 -0.50
C PHE A 261 -13.99 3.12 -1.97
N ALA A 262 -14.17 2.00 -2.68
CA ALA A 262 -13.89 1.94 -4.10
C ALA A 262 -14.99 2.66 -4.91
N GLU A 263 -14.57 3.44 -5.90
CA GLU A 263 -15.50 4.18 -6.75
C GLU A 263 -16.13 3.27 -7.80
N ARG A 264 -17.45 3.34 -7.97
CA ARG A 264 -18.17 2.61 -9.04
C ARG A 264 -17.69 3.00 -10.43
N ALA A 265 -17.19 4.23 -10.59
CA ALA A 265 -16.62 4.70 -11.84
C ALA A 265 -15.38 3.91 -12.28
N ALA A 266 -14.70 3.20 -11.35
CA ALA A 266 -13.59 2.31 -11.70
C ALA A 266 -14.04 1.13 -12.58
N ALA A 267 -15.31 0.68 -12.41
CA ALA A 267 -15.90 -0.38 -13.23
C ALA A 267 -17.38 -0.07 -13.51
N PRO A 268 -17.71 0.59 -14.61
CA PRO A 268 -19.07 1.03 -14.93
C PRO A 268 -19.94 -0.14 -15.42
N LEU A 269 -20.32 -1.03 -14.49
CA LEU A 269 -21.23 -2.12 -14.74
C LEU A 269 -22.69 -1.67 -14.57
N PRO A 270 -23.64 -2.28 -15.31
CA PRO A 270 -25.05 -1.92 -15.26
C PRO A 270 -25.74 -2.29 -13.94
N GLU A 271 -25.24 -3.32 -13.25
CA GLU A 271 -25.84 -3.82 -12.02
C GLU A 271 -24.78 -4.15 -10.99
N TRP A 272 -25.02 -3.69 -9.74
CA TRP A 272 -24.24 -4.01 -8.55
C TRP A 272 -25.16 -4.53 -7.46
N ARG A 273 -24.74 -5.59 -6.77
CA ARG A 273 -25.48 -6.23 -5.68
C ARG A 273 -24.68 -6.18 -4.38
N PRO A 274 -25.29 -5.78 -3.26
CA PRO A 274 -24.63 -5.84 -1.98
C PRO A 274 -24.30 -7.30 -1.60
N MET A 275 -23.03 -7.52 -1.26
CA MET A 275 -22.49 -8.83 -0.85
C MET A 275 -21.71 -8.65 0.44
N ARG A 276 -22.37 -8.70 1.58
CA ARG A 276 -21.76 -8.44 2.90
C ARG A 276 -21.05 -7.08 2.93
N LEU A 277 -19.70 -7.04 2.98
CA LEU A 277 -18.91 -5.80 3.04
C LEU A 277 -18.61 -5.18 1.67
N VAL A 278 -18.87 -5.86 0.58
CA VAL A 278 -18.59 -5.36 -0.77
C VAL A 278 -19.86 -5.22 -1.59
N ILE A 279 -19.80 -4.52 -2.70
CA ILE A 279 -20.79 -4.67 -3.77
C ILE A 279 -20.15 -5.50 -4.88
N ALA A 280 -20.89 -6.44 -5.43
CA ALA A 280 -20.43 -7.34 -6.49
C ALA A 280 -21.26 -7.18 -7.76
N GLY A 281 -20.61 -7.31 -8.91
CA GLY A 281 -21.23 -7.28 -10.23
C GLY A 281 -20.49 -8.19 -11.22
N GLY A 282 -21.05 -8.35 -12.42
CA GLY A 282 -20.47 -9.20 -13.45
C GLY A 282 -20.97 -10.65 -13.42
N ALA A 283 -20.20 -11.55 -14.04
CA ALA A 283 -20.57 -12.96 -14.16
C ALA A 283 -20.39 -13.72 -12.83
N HIS A 284 -21.19 -14.78 -12.67
CA HIS A 284 -21.05 -15.76 -11.56
C HIS A 284 -21.09 -15.14 -10.15
N VAL A 285 -21.88 -14.08 -9.95
CA VAL A 285 -22.09 -13.50 -8.61
C VAL A 285 -22.96 -14.44 -7.78
N THR A 286 -22.32 -15.17 -6.87
CA THR A 286 -22.99 -16.09 -5.93
C THR A 286 -22.61 -15.72 -4.49
N LEU A 287 -23.54 -15.89 -3.54
CA LEU A 287 -23.25 -15.70 -2.13
C LEU A 287 -22.19 -16.70 -1.65
N THR A 288 -21.29 -16.25 -0.79
CA THR A 288 -20.35 -17.10 -0.07
C THR A 288 -20.94 -17.46 1.30
N ASP A 289 -20.57 -18.62 1.84
CA ASP A 289 -21.02 -19.06 3.18
C ASP A 289 -20.11 -18.55 4.31
N ASP A 290 -19.07 -17.78 3.98
CA ASP A 290 -18.11 -17.25 4.95
C ASP A 290 -18.79 -16.35 5.99
N VAL A 291 -18.42 -16.51 7.26
CA VAL A 291 -18.96 -15.72 8.38
C VAL A 291 -18.08 -14.49 8.60
N LEU A 292 -18.69 -13.31 8.72
CA LEU A 292 -17.98 -12.11 9.14
C LEU A 292 -17.69 -12.15 10.64
N THR A 293 -16.46 -11.80 11.00
CA THR A 293 -16.03 -11.69 12.38
C THR A 293 -15.52 -10.30 12.67
N VAL A 294 -15.74 -9.77 13.86
CA VAL A 294 -15.28 -8.43 14.29
C VAL A 294 -14.70 -8.47 15.71
N THR A 295 -14.24 -9.63 16.12
CA THR A 295 -13.78 -9.88 17.50
C THR A 295 -12.51 -9.10 17.82
N SER A 296 -11.55 -9.09 16.90
CA SER A 296 -10.29 -8.37 17.07
C SER A 296 -10.48 -6.88 16.99
N LEU A 297 -11.33 -6.41 16.07
CA LEU A 297 -11.67 -5.00 15.95
C LEU A 297 -12.39 -4.49 17.21
N LEU A 298 -13.36 -5.24 17.74
CA LEU A 298 -14.06 -4.87 18.98
C LEU A 298 -13.12 -4.78 20.17
N ARG A 299 -12.18 -5.72 20.28
CA ARG A 299 -11.18 -5.69 21.34
C ARG A 299 -10.31 -4.45 21.24
N GLU A 300 -9.86 -4.10 20.04
CA GLU A 300 -9.03 -2.92 19.80
C GLU A 300 -9.78 -1.63 20.13
N LEU A 301 -11.00 -1.47 19.63
CA LEU A 301 -11.84 -0.29 19.89
C LEU A 301 -12.13 -0.07 21.39
N ARG A 302 -12.29 -1.16 22.16
CA ARG A 302 -12.55 -1.08 23.61
C ARG A 302 -11.29 -0.74 24.42
N ASN A 303 -10.14 -1.19 23.99
CA ASN A 303 -8.92 -1.10 24.79
C ASN A 303 -8.11 0.18 24.48
N HIS A 304 -7.96 0.53 23.21
CA HIS A 304 -7.02 1.57 22.80
C HIS A 304 -7.57 2.55 21.76
N GLY A 305 -8.41 2.09 20.84
CA GLY A 305 -9.01 2.95 19.82
C GLY A 305 -7.98 3.68 18.95
N SER A 306 -7.21 2.95 18.15
CA SER A 306 -6.23 3.55 17.22
C SER A 306 -6.93 4.24 16.04
N VAL A 307 -6.22 5.16 15.35
CA VAL A 307 -6.73 5.80 14.12
C VAL A 307 -7.13 4.77 13.05
N TRP A 308 -6.48 3.63 13.02
CA TRP A 308 -6.75 2.56 12.04
C TRP A 308 -7.91 1.66 12.46
N SER A 309 -8.14 1.43 13.74
CA SER A 309 -9.34 0.73 14.21
C SER A 309 -10.60 1.55 13.97
N GLU A 310 -10.52 2.87 14.14
CA GLU A 310 -11.58 3.79 13.75
C GLU A 310 -11.78 3.80 12.23
N GLY A 311 -10.71 3.81 11.45
CA GLY A 311 -10.76 3.65 10.00
C GLY A 311 -11.40 2.33 9.57
N ALA A 312 -11.05 1.22 10.22
CA ALA A 312 -11.69 -0.07 9.98
C ALA A 312 -13.18 -0.03 10.30
N ARG A 313 -13.59 0.53 11.46
CA ARG A 313 -15.00 0.74 11.81
C ARG A 313 -15.74 1.56 10.75
N ALA A 314 -15.10 2.60 10.20
CA ALA A 314 -15.69 3.43 9.14
C ALA A 314 -15.92 2.63 7.84
N ILE A 315 -15.07 1.64 7.52
CA ILE A 315 -15.26 0.74 6.38
C ILE A 315 -16.54 -0.08 6.56
N TYR A 316 -16.76 -0.69 7.73
CA TYR A 316 -18.01 -1.41 8.03
C TYR A 316 -19.23 -0.48 7.97
N ALA A 317 -19.11 0.72 8.51
CA ALA A 317 -20.18 1.72 8.46
C ALA A 317 -20.51 2.15 7.02
N GLN A 318 -19.50 2.30 6.15
CA GLN A 318 -19.71 2.61 4.75
C GLN A 318 -20.38 1.44 4.01
N ALA A 319 -19.96 0.19 4.28
CA ALA A 319 -20.61 -1.00 3.71
C ALA A 319 -22.10 -1.10 4.08
N ALA A 320 -22.47 -0.70 5.30
CA ALA A 320 -23.86 -0.74 5.75
C ALA A 320 -24.79 0.21 4.98
N LYS A 321 -24.27 1.28 4.37
CA LYS A 321 -25.07 2.16 3.50
C LYS A 321 -25.55 1.43 2.23
N GLU A 322 -24.78 0.47 1.75
CA GLU A 322 -25.13 -0.36 0.60
C GLU A 322 -25.86 -1.65 1.01
N ASN A 323 -25.61 -2.14 2.22
CA ASN A 323 -26.15 -3.41 2.73
C ASN A 323 -26.74 -3.23 4.13
N ILE A 324 -28.03 -2.91 4.18
CA ILE A 324 -28.76 -2.66 5.44
C ILE A 324 -28.75 -3.88 6.40
N LEU A 325 -28.53 -5.10 5.91
CA LEU A 325 -28.47 -6.28 6.76
C LEU A 325 -27.29 -6.23 7.74
N LEU A 326 -26.23 -5.47 7.41
CA LEU A 326 -25.09 -5.26 8.31
C LEU A 326 -25.47 -4.46 9.56
N CYS A 327 -26.52 -3.65 9.50
CA CYS A 327 -26.94 -2.80 10.62
C CYS A 327 -27.35 -3.62 11.84
N ARG A 328 -28.08 -4.71 11.65
CA ARG A 328 -28.58 -5.56 12.74
C ARG A 328 -27.53 -6.52 13.31
N GLY A 329 -26.53 -6.84 12.51
CA GLY A 329 -25.43 -7.72 12.90
C GLY A 329 -24.20 -6.94 13.35
N ILE A 330 -23.35 -6.63 12.39
CA ILE A 330 -22.01 -6.07 12.63
C ILE A 330 -22.06 -4.65 13.24
N ILE A 331 -22.86 -3.75 12.68
CA ILE A 331 -22.90 -2.35 13.13
C ILE A 331 -23.43 -2.22 14.55
N ALA A 332 -24.47 -3.00 14.89
CA ALA A 332 -25.01 -2.99 16.26
C ALA A 332 -23.97 -3.39 17.31
N VAL A 333 -22.99 -4.23 16.93
CA VAL A 333 -21.92 -4.69 17.83
C VAL A 333 -20.75 -3.71 17.85
N LEU A 334 -20.42 -3.06 16.71
CA LEU A 334 -19.32 -2.09 16.62
C LEU A 334 -19.60 -0.75 17.31
N GLY A 335 -20.86 -0.48 17.64
CA GLY A 335 -21.25 0.75 18.34
C GLY A 335 -21.24 1.99 17.44
N GLU A 336 -21.21 3.17 18.07
CA GLU A 336 -21.22 4.47 17.42
C GLU A 336 -19.92 4.79 16.67
N PRO A 337 -19.94 5.54 15.55
CA PRO A 337 -21.16 6.13 14.96
C PRO A 337 -21.94 5.11 14.12
N VAL A 338 -23.24 5.02 14.41
CA VAL A 338 -24.17 4.23 13.61
C VAL A 338 -24.41 4.94 12.28
N PRO A 339 -24.27 4.26 11.13
CA PRO A 339 -24.55 4.88 9.84
C PRO A 339 -25.99 5.39 9.78
N PRO A 340 -26.27 6.55 9.13
CA PRO A 340 -27.62 7.08 8.98
C PRO A 340 -28.60 6.04 8.36
N ALA A 341 -28.11 5.19 7.46
CA ALA A 341 -28.89 4.11 6.88
C ALA A 341 -29.41 3.07 7.89
N CYS A 342 -28.78 2.96 9.06
CA CYS A 342 -29.17 2.03 10.11
C CYS A 342 -30.17 2.63 11.12
N GLY A 343 -30.43 3.93 11.07
CA GLY A 343 -31.33 4.66 11.97
C GLY A 343 -32.74 4.89 11.42
N GLN A 344 -33.08 4.36 10.25
CA GLN A 344 -34.38 4.48 9.60
C GLN A 344 -35.28 3.28 9.86
#